data_3c37007045201329897af081e7240d49
#
_entry.id   3c37007045201329897af081e7240d49
#
_cell.length_a   1.000
_cell.length_b   1.000
_cell.length_c   1.000
_cell.angle_alpha   90.00
_cell.angle_beta   90.00
_cell.angle_gamma   90.00
#
_symmetry.space_group_name_H-M   'P 1'
#
loop_
_entity.id
_entity.type
_entity.pdbx_description
1 polymer ?
#
loop_
_entity_poly.entity_id
_entity_poly.type
_entity_poly.pdbx_seq_one_letter_code
_entity_poly.pdbx_strand_id
1 'polypeptide(L)'
;SAYEEELQLHGQIDGDPIMDLVHALPQSPLMENCHVFVDGFHWFTPVHFELLYMLFDLAVESVITVDLPADPKRILANTGHYGIFNRSVEILENLYKEYGKKLSFQHFTGHKGTPVLQSLEENFFHGKRNTTDEHIPLVSAYNREREADWVARDILSYIESNPNARYRDICIMLRESETYGDTLEKVFTRYGIPHFGDRQRPMNNHPLGELMTDLLGIVKHSYSRDIMFRLLKTDLTPLSREAVDELENYVLEFGIDHLQWERDNWSYMRRVTGLSDEEQPDAPRHERVNASRQAIMDILIPWFDFAASSDAHTGAEWCKHIYTVLEALQVPQRLYEWSLEAERDGDLESKASHEQMYNAVIGFLDEMMVLTDTETLTLDEMIALLEEALDNVHYSMIPPSLDHVAITTIERAYSQSWPRVYVMGLNQGVFPQNMGDEGLIKDRERE
;
A
#
# COMPACT_ATOMS: atom_id res chain seq x y z
N SER A 1 16.12 3.10 -28.24
CA SER A 1 15.85 1.67 -28.46
C SER A 1 14.61 1.51 -29.35
N ALA A 2 14.36 0.30 -29.90
CA ALA A 2 13.14 0.04 -30.67
C ALA A 2 11.87 0.32 -29.84
N TYR A 3 11.94 0.09 -28.54
CA TYR A 3 10.89 0.39 -27.57
C TYR A 3 10.61 1.92 -27.46
N GLU A 4 11.64 2.72 -27.36
CA GLU A 4 11.50 4.21 -27.31
C GLU A 4 10.98 4.78 -28.64
N GLU A 5 11.35 4.21 -29.78
CA GLU A 5 10.81 4.59 -31.09
C GLU A 5 9.31 4.28 -31.19
N GLU A 6 8.87 3.14 -30.62
CA GLU A 6 7.46 2.74 -30.58
C GLU A 6 6.63 3.65 -29.67
N LEU A 7 7.14 3.99 -28.49
CA LEU A 7 6.50 4.95 -27.57
C LEU A 7 6.32 6.34 -28.23
N GLN A 8 7.35 6.84 -28.92
CA GLN A 8 7.28 8.12 -29.63
C GLN A 8 6.29 8.08 -30.79
N LEU A 9 6.18 6.97 -31.52
CA LEU A 9 5.22 6.79 -32.60
C LEU A 9 3.76 6.85 -32.11
N HIS A 10 3.52 6.38 -30.90
CA HIS A 10 2.18 6.37 -30.28
C HIS A 10 1.93 7.58 -29.35
N GLY A 11 2.89 8.51 -29.23
CA GLY A 11 2.78 9.66 -28.32
C GLY A 11 2.67 9.26 -26.85
N GLN A 12 3.15 8.06 -26.51
CA GLN A 12 3.16 7.53 -25.15
C GLN A 12 4.50 7.85 -24.47
N ILE A 13 4.44 8.04 -23.18
CA ILE A 13 5.61 8.29 -22.31
C ILE A 13 5.77 7.05 -21.43
N ASP A 14 6.98 6.51 -21.32
CA ASP A 14 7.28 5.44 -20.38
C ASP A 14 6.94 5.91 -18.94
N GLY A 15 6.48 4.99 -18.12
CA GLY A 15 6.09 5.29 -16.73
C GLY A 15 7.22 5.76 -15.81
N ASP A 16 8.47 5.82 -16.30
CA ASP A 16 9.58 6.44 -15.59
C ASP A 16 9.87 7.87 -16.13
N PRO A 17 9.24 8.91 -15.52
CA PRO A 17 9.36 10.29 -15.99
C PRO A 17 10.75 10.89 -15.74
N ILE A 18 11.70 10.17 -15.14
CA ILE A 18 13.02 10.71 -14.76
C ILE A 18 13.82 11.10 -16.00
N MET A 19 13.78 10.31 -17.07
CA MET A 19 14.51 10.63 -18.31
C MET A 19 13.93 11.84 -19.02
N ASP A 20 12.61 12.00 -19.03
CA ASP A 20 11.97 13.19 -19.59
C ASP A 20 12.31 14.44 -18.77
N LEU A 21 12.38 14.31 -17.44
CA LEU A 21 12.85 15.39 -16.56
C LEU A 21 14.30 15.77 -16.86
N VAL A 22 15.20 14.81 -17.04
CA VAL A 22 16.60 15.06 -17.41
C VAL A 22 16.69 15.91 -18.68
N HIS A 23 15.89 15.61 -19.69
CA HIS A 23 15.87 16.37 -20.95
C HIS A 23 15.20 17.74 -20.83
N ALA A 24 14.23 17.93 -19.94
CA ALA A 24 13.51 19.18 -19.74
C ALA A 24 14.25 20.18 -18.82
N LEU A 25 15.07 19.70 -17.88
CA LEU A 25 15.77 20.53 -16.88
C LEU A 25 16.57 21.68 -17.46
N PRO A 26 17.38 21.53 -18.54
CA PRO A 26 18.20 22.65 -19.11
C PRO A 26 17.36 23.81 -19.63
N GLN A 27 16.07 23.58 -19.92
CA GLN A 27 15.15 24.59 -20.43
C GLN A 27 14.24 25.17 -19.34
N SER A 28 14.32 24.63 -18.12
CA SER A 28 13.47 25.04 -17.01
C SER A 28 13.96 26.35 -16.38
N PRO A 29 13.08 27.36 -16.23
CA PRO A 29 13.44 28.58 -15.51
C PRO A 29 13.72 28.33 -14.01
N LEU A 30 13.34 27.19 -13.46
CA LEU A 30 13.64 26.81 -12.07
C LEU A 30 15.14 26.59 -11.84
N MET A 31 15.90 26.30 -12.91
CA MET A 31 17.34 26.06 -12.80
C MET A 31 18.16 27.35 -12.84
N GLU A 32 17.54 28.50 -13.14
CA GLU A 32 18.24 29.79 -13.13
C GLU A 32 18.65 30.19 -11.71
N ASN A 33 19.97 30.27 -11.45
CA ASN A 33 20.56 30.61 -10.16
C ASN A 33 20.17 29.66 -9.03
N CYS A 34 19.87 28.39 -9.31
CA CYS A 34 19.50 27.44 -8.30
C CYS A 34 20.70 26.90 -7.51
N HIS A 35 20.48 26.55 -6.24
CA HIS A 35 21.38 25.79 -5.37
C HIS A 35 20.75 24.43 -5.12
N VAL A 36 21.51 23.37 -5.31
CA VAL A 36 21.02 21.98 -5.17
C VAL A 36 21.60 21.35 -3.91
N PHE A 37 20.71 20.86 -3.03
CA PHE A 37 21.08 20.11 -1.84
C PHE A 37 20.46 18.72 -1.92
N VAL A 38 21.32 17.69 -1.83
CA VAL A 38 20.93 16.28 -1.86
C VAL A 38 21.31 15.67 -0.53
N ASP A 39 20.33 15.26 0.25
CA ASP A 39 20.53 14.72 1.60
C ASP A 39 19.71 13.46 1.85
N GLY A 40 20.25 12.52 2.62
CA GLY A 40 19.54 11.33 3.05
C GLY A 40 19.47 10.19 2.04
N PHE A 41 20.28 10.20 1.00
CA PHE A 41 20.35 9.12 0.03
C PHE A 41 21.57 8.22 0.28
N HIS A 42 21.37 6.91 0.22
CA HIS A 42 22.42 5.92 0.42
C HIS A 42 22.75 5.10 -0.83
N TRP A 43 22.00 5.28 -1.93
CA TRP A 43 22.29 4.70 -3.24
C TRP A 43 21.51 5.41 -4.34
N PHE A 44 22.00 5.29 -5.58
CA PHE A 44 21.36 5.80 -6.79
C PHE A 44 21.38 4.72 -7.87
N THR A 45 20.34 4.67 -8.70
CA THR A 45 20.37 3.93 -9.95
C THR A 45 21.21 4.68 -11.01
N PRO A 46 21.63 4.05 -12.10
CA PRO A 46 22.32 4.75 -13.18
C PRO A 46 21.55 5.97 -13.68
N VAL A 47 20.24 5.87 -13.85
CA VAL A 47 19.36 6.97 -14.28
C VAL A 47 19.32 8.10 -13.25
N HIS A 48 19.29 7.78 -11.97
CA HIS A 48 19.41 8.80 -10.91
C HIS A 48 20.75 9.53 -10.93
N PHE A 49 21.84 8.86 -11.30
CA PHE A 49 23.13 9.51 -11.46
C PHE A 49 23.12 10.49 -12.64
N GLU A 50 22.49 10.17 -13.76
CA GLU A 50 22.35 11.08 -14.91
C GLU A 50 21.57 12.33 -14.52
N LEU A 51 20.46 12.18 -13.82
CA LEU A 51 19.69 13.30 -13.26
C LEU A 51 20.55 14.16 -12.31
N LEU A 52 21.29 13.50 -11.41
CA LEU A 52 22.15 14.17 -10.43
C LEU A 52 23.26 15.00 -11.11
N TYR A 53 23.91 14.43 -12.12
CA TYR A 53 24.94 15.13 -12.88
C TYR A 53 24.36 16.33 -13.61
N MET A 54 23.20 16.19 -14.26
CA MET A 54 22.52 17.30 -14.91
C MET A 54 22.15 18.41 -13.92
N LEU A 55 21.61 18.07 -12.77
CA LEU A 55 21.28 19.04 -11.71
C LEU A 55 22.54 19.78 -11.22
N PHE A 56 23.64 19.07 -11.02
CA PHE A 56 24.89 19.65 -10.53
C PHE A 56 25.57 20.55 -11.57
N ASP A 57 25.47 20.21 -12.85
CA ASP A 57 26.05 21.00 -13.95
C ASP A 57 25.25 22.29 -14.20
N LEU A 58 23.96 22.31 -13.94
CA LEU A 58 23.09 23.47 -14.09
C LEU A 58 23.08 24.40 -12.87
N ALA A 59 23.34 23.86 -11.67
CA ALA A 59 23.27 24.61 -10.43
C ALA A 59 24.49 25.54 -10.22
N VAL A 60 24.26 26.66 -9.54
CA VAL A 60 25.35 27.58 -9.10
C VAL A 60 26.23 26.90 -8.04
N GLU A 61 25.64 26.16 -7.16
CA GLU A 61 26.29 25.38 -6.10
C GLU A 61 25.51 24.10 -5.85
N SER A 62 26.21 23.01 -5.64
CA SER A 62 25.63 21.72 -5.31
C SER A 62 26.29 21.11 -4.09
N VAL A 63 25.49 20.61 -3.17
CA VAL A 63 25.94 19.92 -1.95
C VAL A 63 25.24 18.56 -1.86
N ILE A 64 26.00 17.51 -1.65
CA ILE A 64 25.48 16.18 -1.37
C ILE A 64 26.08 15.65 -0.06
N THR A 65 25.24 15.12 0.81
CA THR A 65 25.68 14.39 2.00
C THR A 65 25.80 12.91 1.71
N VAL A 66 26.87 12.29 2.18
CA VAL A 66 27.11 10.85 2.00
C VAL A 66 27.68 10.28 3.29
N ASP A 67 27.08 9.23 3.82
CA ASP A 67 27.57 8.52 5.00
C ASP A 67 28.74 7.60 4.61
N LEU A 68 29.92 7.88 5.15
CA LEU A 68 31.14 7.17 4.80
C LEU A 68 31.85 6.63 6.05
N PRO A 69 32.49 5.45 5.98
CA PRO A 69 33.17 4.82 7.11
C PRO A 69 34.51 5.48 7.46
N ALA A 70 35.02 6.35 6.59
CA ALA A 70 36.32 7.03 6.77
C ALA A 70 36.40 8.31 5.93
N ASP A 71 37.49 9.05 6.06
CA ASP A 71 37.78 10.24 5.22
C ASP A 71 37.71 9.90 3.74
N PRO A 72 36.96 10.68 2.93
CA PRO A 72 36.75 10.42 1.50
C PRO A 72 38.05 10.21 0.71
N LYS A 73 39.11 10.99 1.02
CA LYS A 73 40.39 10.86 0.33
C LYS A 73 41.09 9.51 0.62
N ARG A 74 40.85 8.98 1.82
CA ARG A 74 41.38 7.66 2.20
C ARG A 74 40.61 6.54 1.51
N ILE A 75 39.30 6.68 1.36
CA ILE A 75 38.45 5.72 0.63
C ILE A 75 38.87 5.69 -0.84
N LEU A 76 38.97 6.86 -1.48
CA LEU A 76 39.38 6.97 -2.88
C LEU A 76 40.82 6.51 -3.17
N ALA A 77 41.68 6.47 -2.16
CA ALA A 77 43.03 5.95 -2.28
C ALA A 77 43.15 4.42 -2.13
N ASN A 78 42.17 3.76 -1.55
CA ASN A 78 42.15 2.32 -1.28
C ASN A 78 40.86 1.70 -1.86
N THR A 79 41.04 0.87 -2.90
CA THR A 79 39.95 0.00 -3.37
C THR A 79 39.79 -1.15 -2.38
N GLY A 80 38.81 -1.02 -1.48
CA GLY A 80 38.51 -2.02 -0.47
C GLY A 80 37.02 -2.34 -0.41
N HIS A 81 36.69 -3.43 0.25
CA HIS A 81 35.29 -3.76 0.55
C HIS A 81 34.90 -3.08 1.88
N TYR A 82 33.87 -2.24 1.85
CA TYR A 82 33.43 -1.41 2.97
C TYR A 82 32.13 -1.91 3.64
N GLY A 83 31.75 -3.16 3.40
CA GLY A 83 30.56 -3.78 4.01
C GLY A 83 29.27 -3.03 3.70
N ILE A 84 28.56 -2.63 4.73
CA ILE A 84 27.28 -1.89 4.58
C ILE A 84 27.42 -0.52 3.91
N PHE A 85 28.63 0.05 3.88
CA PHE A 85 28.88 1.36 3.26
C PHE A 85 29.24 1.27 1.76
N ASN A 86 29.28 0.08 1.17
CA ASN A 86 29.65 -0.09 -0.24
C ASN A 86 28.82 0.80 -1.18
N ARG A 87 27.51 0.90 -0.97
CA ARG A 87 26.62 1.75 -1.78
C ARG A 87 26.93 3.24 -1.66
N SER A 88 27.21 3.70 -0.44
CA SER A 88 27.63 5.08 -0.20
C SER A 88 29.02 5.38 -0.77
N VAL A 89 29.93 4.41 -0.72
CA VAL A 89 31.24 4.50 -1.36
C VAL A 89 31.10 4.56 -2.89
N GLU A 90 30.20 3.81 -3.49
CA GLU A 90 29.88 3.86 -4.90
C GLU A 90 29.41 5.26 -5.33
N ILE A 91 28.59 5.93 -4.52
CA ILE A 91 28.20 7.34 -4.76
C ILE A 91 29.45 8.23 -4.82
N LEU A 92 30.33 8.11 -3.83
CA LEU A 92 31.57 8.89 -3.79
C LEU A 92 32.45 8.62 -5.02
N GLU A 93 32.62 7.36 -5.40
CA GLU A 93 33.46 6.95 -6.53
C GLU A 93 32.90 7.48 -7.86
N ASN A 94 31.58 7.38 -8.09
CA ASN A 94 30.93 7.90 -9.28
C ASN A 94 31.05 9.44 -9.37
N LEU A 95 30.80 10.15 -8.28
CA LEU A 95 31.00 11.60 -8.22
C LEU A 95 32.48 12.01 -8.46
N TYR A 96 33.41 11.25 -7.90
CA TYR A 96 34.84 11.54 -8.09
C TYR A 96 35.30 11.23 -9.53
N LYS A 97 34.74 10.22 -10.16
CA LYS A 97 35.00 9.89 -11.56
C LYS A 97 34.54 11.01 -12.48
N GLU A 98 33.36 11.61 -12.19
CA GLU A 98 32.77 12.66 -13.01
C GLU A 98 33.44 14.03 -12.77
N TYR A 99 33.55 14.44 -11.50
CA TYR A 99 33.96 15.80 -11.14
C TYR A 99 35.42 15.91 -10.70
N GLY A 100 36.04 14.84 -10.27
CA GLY A 100 37.46 14.78 -9.91
C GLY A 100 37.86 15.83 -8.86
N LYS A 101 38.85 16.68 -9.21
CA LYS A 101 39.38 17.71 -8.31
C LYS A 101 38.43 18.89 -8.06
N LYS A 102 37.31 18.99 -8.77
CA LYS A 102 36.30 20.03 -8.53
C LYS A 102 35.53 19.75 -7.23
N LEU A 103 35.55 18.50 -6.72
CA LEU A 103 34.91 18.16 -5.46
C LEU A 103 35.67 18.74 -4.27
N SER A 104 34.95 19.42 -3.39
CA SER A 104 35.44 19.81 -2.07
C SER A 104 34.77 18.95 -1.00
N PHE A 105 35.54 18.50 -0.01
CA PHE A 105 35.05 17.63 1.05
C PHE A 105 34.99 18.40 2.37
N GLN A 106 33.83 18.33 3.02
CA GLN A 106 33.67 18.71 4.43
C GLN A 106 33.34 17.45 5.22
N HIS A 107 34.10 17.19 6.28
CA HIS A 107 33.91 16.02 7.12
C HIS A 107 33.25 16.45 8.43
N PHE A 108 32.08 15.89 8.69
CA PHE A 108 31.34 16.10 9.93
C PHE A 108 31.55 14.88 10.85
N THR A 109 32.08 15.10 12.02
CA THR A 109 32.35 14.07 13.06
C THR A 109 31.41 14.25 14.25
N GLY A 110 30.16 14.59 14.04
CA GLY A 110 29.17 14.81 15.08
C GLY A 110 28.33 13.58 15.36
N HIS A 111 28.45 12.95 16.52
CA HIS A 111 27.49 11.92 16.93
C HIS A 111 26.31 12.58 17.63
N LYS A 112 25.09 12.27 17.16
CA LYS A 112 23.81 12.75 17.74
C LYS A 112 23.17 11.70 18.65
N GLY A 113 23.92 10.89 19.34
CA GLY A 113 23.38 9.82 20.17
C GLY A 113 23.87 9.88 21.62
N THR A 114 23.28 9.04 22.47
CA THR A 114 23.81 8.80 23.80
C THR A 114 25.19 8.12 23.72
N PRO A 115 26.05 8.23 24.75
CA PRO A 115 27.37 7.57 24.74
C PRO A 115 27.30 6.06 24.42
N VAL A 116 26.22 5.37 24.82
CA VAL A 116 26.06 3.95 24.53
C VAL A 116 25.78 3.69 23.05
N LEU A 117 25.00 4.53 22.39
CA LEU A 117 24.70 4.42 20.93
C LEU A 117 25.96 4.75 20.13
N GLN A 118 26.71 5.77 20.52
CA GLN A 118 28.02 6.09 19.93
C GLN A 118 28.98 4.92 20.03
N SER A 119 29.08 4.33 21.22
CA SER A 119 29.95 3.16 21.44
C SER A 119 29.49 1.94 20.65
N LEU A 120 28.16 1.76 20.46
CA LEU A 120 27.62 0.71 19.62
C LEU A 120 28.04 0.93 18.16
N GLU A 121 27.84 2.13 17.62
CA GLU A 121 28.22 2.50 16.26
C GLU A 121 29.71 2.23 15.98
N GLU A 122 30.58 2.71 16.83
CA GLU A 122 32.03 2.56 16.69
C GLU A 122 32.53 1.10 16.78
N ASN A 123 31.83 0.24 17.50
CA ASN A 123 32.33 -1.10 17.84
C ASN A 123 31.47 -2.24 17.23
N PHE A 124 30.35 -1.95 16.62
CA PHE A 124 29.40 -2.97 16.13
C PHE A 124 30.07 -4.01 15.21
N PHE A 125 30.86 -3.55 14.23
CA PHE A 125 31.54 -4.43 13.28
C PHE A 125 32.94 -4.88 13.76
N HIS A 126 33.41 -4.38 14.88
CA HIS A 126 34.78 -4.68 15.40
C HIS A 126 34.77 -5.69 16.52
N GLY A 127 33.61 -6.16 16.98
CA GLY A 127 33.47 -7.13 18.07
C GLY A 127 34.05 -6.65 19.42
N LYS A 128 34.30 -5.35 19.57
CA LYS A 128 34.80 -4.77 20.82
C LYS A 128 33.65 -4.59 21.80
N ARG A 129 33.94 -4.84 23.10
CA ARG A 129 32.95 -4.62 24.14
C ARG A 129 32.74 -3.13 24.39
N ASN A 130 31.47 -2.74 24.60
CA ASN A 130 31.14 -1.42 25.10
C ASN A 130 31.82 -1.15 26.44
N THR A 131 32.37 0.05 26.62
CA THR A 131 33.03 0.51 27.81
C THR A 131 32.20 1.46 28.65
N THR A 132 30.94 1.73 28.26
CA THR A 132 30.03 2.61 28.99
C THR A 132 29.22 1.82 30.01
N ASP A 133 28.86 2.45 31.12
CA ASP A 133 27.96 1.88 32.14
C ASP A 133 26.48 1.91 31.73
N GLU A 134 26.16 2.54 30.62
CA GLU A 134 24.81 2.59 30.05
C GLU A 134 24.52 1.30 29.27
N HIS A 135 23.25 0.88 29.30
CA HIS A 135 22.80 -0.35 28.65
C HIS A 135 21.64 -0.09 27.69
N ILE A 136 21.64 -0.80 26.58
CA ILE A 136 20.48 -0.88 25.68
C ILE A 136 19.65 -2.07 26.17
N PRO A 137 18.38 -1.85 26.57
CA PRO A 137 17.52 -2.95 27.01
C PRO A 137 17.25 -3.93 25.87
N LEU A 138 17.43 -5.22 26.13
CA LEU A 138 17.02 -6.30 25.25
C LEU A 138 15.90 -7.09 25.92
N VAL A 139 14.75 -7.15 25.29
CA VAL A 139 13.55 -7.80 25.83
C VAL A 139 13.19 -9.01 24.98
N SER A 140 12.95 -10.13 25.62
CA SER A 140 12.43 -11.34 24.97
C SER A 140 10.97 -11.53 25.32
N ALA A 141 10.13 -11.64 24.29
CA ALA A 141 8.70 -11.88 24.43
C ALA A 141 8.32 -13.27 23.92
N TYR A 142 7.21 -13.82 24.42
CA TYR A 142 6.76 -15.14 24.04
C TYR A 142 6.20 -15.22 22.59
N ASN A 143 5.60 -14.14 22.14
CA ASN A 143 5.08 -13.98 20.76
C ASN A 143 4.99 -12.49 20.41
N ARG A 144 4.63 -12.21 19.13
CA ARG A 144 4.53 -10.84 18.58
C ARG A 144 3.52 -9.96 19.36
N GLU A 145 2.40 -10.52 19.77
CA GLU A 145 1.40 -9.76 20.54
C GLU A 145 1.93 -9.36 21.91
N ARG A 146 2.66 -10.24 22.59
CA ARG A 146 3.29 -9.93 23.87
C ARG A 146 4.44 -8.95 23.74
N GLU A 147 5.17 -8.99 22.64
CA GLU A 147 6.19 -8.00 22.32
C GLU A 147 5.56 -6.61 22.13
N ALA A 148 4.51 -6.50 21.30
CA ALA A 148 3.76 -5.27 21.12
C ALA A 148 3.12 -4.75 22.43
N ASP A 149 2.56 -5.64 23.25
CA ASP A 149 1.95 -5.31 24.55
C ASP A 149 3.01 -4.78 25.53
N TRP A 150 4.20 -5.35 25.54
CA TRP A 150 5.31 -4.84 26.37
C TRP A 150 5.71 -3.43 25.90
N VAL A 151 5.91 -3.23 24.60
CA VAL A 151 6.26 -1.92 24.03
C VAL A 151 5.20 -0.88 24.35
N ALA A 152 3.91 -1.19 24.21
CA ALA A 152 2.82 -0.28 24.52
C ALA A 152 2.86 0.18 25.99
N ARG A 153 3.09 -0.74 26.93
CA ARG A 153 3.20 -0.41 28.36
C ARG A 153 4.45 0.40 28.68
N ASP A 154 5.57 0.11 28.03
CA ASP A 154 6.81 0.88 28.23
C ASP A 154 6.66 2.29 27.67
N ILE A 155 5.96 2.48 26.51
CA ILE A 155 5.63 3.80 25.97
C ILE A 155 4.81 4.61 26.97
N LEU A 156 3.73 4.04 27.51
CA LEU A 156 2.88 4.74 28.48
C LEU A 156 3.66 5.12 29.74
N SER A 157 4.48 4.21 30.27
CA SER A 157 5.33 4.48 31.41
C SER A 157 6.37 5.58 31.12
N TYR A 158 6.93 5.58 29.90
CA TYR A 158 7.87 6.63 29.47
C TYR A 158 7.20 8.00 29.39
N ILE A 159 6.03 8.10 28.77
CA ILE A 159 5.25 9.35 28.69
C ILE A 159 4.85 9.85 30.07
N GLU A 160 4.38 8.95 30.97
CA GLU A 160 4.02 9.29 32.34
C GLU A 160 5.21 9.81 33.15
N SER A 161 6.39 9.19 32.98
CA SER A 161 7.59 9.54 33.72
C SER A 161 8.32 10.79 33.17
N ASN A 162 7.98 11.23 31.95
CA ASN A 162 8.63 12.35 31.26
C ASN A 162 7.62 13.38 30.78
N PRO A 163 7.28 14.39 31.57
CA PRO A 163 6.19 15.35 31.24
C PRO A 163 6.37 16.13 29.93
N ASN A 164 7.58 16.22 29.41
CA ASN A 164 7.90 16.91 28.16
C ASN A 164 7.92 15.96 26.94
N ALA A 165 7.86 14.64 27.16
CA ALA A 165 7.85 13.67 26.07
C ALA A 165 6.48 13.69 25.34
N ARG A 166 6.54 13.48 24.04
CA ARG A 166 5.39 13.41 23.15
C ARG A 166 5.41 12.08 22.42
N TYR A 167 4.25 11.62 21.94
CA TYR A 167 4.18 10.41 21.13
C TYR A 167 5.01 10.52 19.85
N ARG A 168 5.09 11.70 19.24
CA ARG A 168 5.94 11.97 18.06
C ARG A 168 7.46 11.82 18.32
N ASP A 169 7.88 11.78 19.57
CA ASP A 169 9.27 11.58 19.96
C ASP A 169 9.67 10.09 19.97
N ILE A 170 8.71 9.21 19.64
CA ILE A 170 8.83 7.76 19.74
C ILE A 170 8.67 7.13 18.35
N CYS A 171 9.57 6.20 18.03
CA CYS A 171 9.53 5.43 16.79
C CYS A 171 9.60 3.93 17.05
N ILE A 172 8.79 3.17 16.33
CA ILE A 172 8.89 1.71 16.21
C ILE A 172 9.55 1.41 14.88
N MET A 173 10.70 0.75 14.90
CA MET A 173 11.40 0.31 13.69
C MET A 173 11.20 -1.19 13.49
N LEU A 174 10.76 -1.55 12.28
CA LEU A 174 10.49 -2.91 11.85
C LEU A 174 11.36 -3.23 10.63
N ARG A 175 11.59 -4.52 10.38
CA ARG A 175 12.14 -4.95 9.08
C ARG A 175 11.06 -4.93 8.02
N GLU A 176 9.88 -5.45 8.36
CA GLU A 176 8.71 -5.56 7.48
C GLU A 176 7.46 -5.10 8.24
N SER A 177 6.73 -4.15 7.65
CA SER A 177 5.53 -3.60 8.26
C SER A 177 4.36 -4.59 8.28
N GLU A 178 4.26 -5.49 7.29
CA GLU A 178 3.18 -6.48 7.17
C GLU A 178 3.19 -7.47 8.33
N THR A 179 4.37 -7.84 8.80
CA THR A 179 4.54 -8.86 9.86
C THR A 179 3.99 -8.42 11.22
N TYR A 180 4.11 -7.14 11.56
CA TYR A 180 3.76 -6.58 12.87
C TYR A 180 2.61 -5.57 12.83
N GLY A 181 2.30 -4.98 11.67
CA GLY A 181 1.44 -3.82 11.56
C GLY A 181 0.07 -4.00 12.19
N ASP A 182 -0.66 -5.08 11.83
CA ASP A 182 -1.99 -5.36 12.41
C ASP A 182 -1.94 -5.63 13.91
N THR A 183 -0.87 -6.27 14.38
CA THR A 183 -0.69 -6.54 15.81
C THR A 183 -0.45 -5.26 16.58
N LEU A 184 0.40 -4.38 16.07
CA LEU A 184 0.68 -3.07 16.68
C LEU A 184 -0.55 -2.18 16.67
N GLU A 185 -1.28 -2.10 15.56
CA GLU A 185 -2.50 -1.34 15.43
C GLU A 185 -3.55 -1.76 16.48
N LYS A 186 -3.83 -3.07 16.58
CA LYS A 186 -4.75 -3.63 17.58
C LYS A 186 -4.31 -3.35 19.01
N VAL A 187 -3.02 -3.54 19.31
CA VAL A 187 -2.50 -3.33 20.65
C VAL A 187 -2.50 -1.85 20.99
N PHE A 188 -2.00 -0.97 20.13
CA PHE A 188 -1.91 0.47 20.41
C PHE A 188 -3.30 1.11 20.51
N THR A 189 -4.25 0.71 19.67
CA THR A 189 -5.66 1.14 19.79
C THR A 189 -6.23 0.71 21.15
N ARG A 190 -6.00 -0.52 21.59
CA ARG A 190 -6.44 -1.02 22.92
C ARG A 190 -5.87 -0.20 24.08
N TYR A 191 -4.64 0.28 23.97
CA TYR A 191 -3.99 1.13 24.98
C TYR A 191 -4.24 2.62 24.79
N GLY A 192 -4.99 3.05 23.76
CA GLY A 192 -5.24 4.45 23.44
C GLY A 192 -3.97 5.22 23.04
N ILE A 193 -2.98 4.54 22.47
CA ILE A 193 -1.73 5.15 21.99
C ILE A 193 -1.95 5.64 20.57
N PRO A 194 -1.90 6.96 20.30
CA PRO A 194 -1.96 7.48 18.95
C PRO A 194 -0.72 7.00 18.17
N HIS A 195 -0.94 6.39 17.03
CA HIS A 195 0.12 5.82 16.22
C HIS A 195 -0.17 6.02 14.73
N PHE A 196 0.88 6.00 13.96
CA PHE A 196 0.82 6.03 12.50
C PHE A 196 1.88 5.09 11.93
N GLY A 197 1.43 4.15 11.13
CA GLY A 197 2.27 3.29 10.33
C GLY A 197 2.14 3.67 8.86
N ASP A 198 3.26 3.99 8.23
CA ASP A 198 3.30 4.22 6.79
C ASP A 198 3.19 2.86 6.06
N ARG A 199 1.99 2.25 6.16
CA ARG A 199 1.65 1.01 5.47
C ARG A 199 0.87 1.35 4.22
N GLN A 200 1.28 0.74 3.14
CA GLN A 200 0.45 0.67 1.96
C GLN A 200 -0.54 -0.49 2.16
N ARG A 201 -1.83 -0.19 2.13
CA ARG A 201 -2.86 -1.23 2.19
C ARG A 201 -3.24 -1.62 0.77
N PRO A 202 -3.24 -2.91 0.43
CA PRO A 202 -3.68 -3.35 -0.88
C PRO A 202 -5.17 -3.07 -1.05
N MET A 203 -5.58 -2.76 -2.26
CA MET A 203 -6.96 -2.40 -2.60
C MET A 203 -7.96 -3.53 -2.40
N ASN A 204 -7.52 -4.78 -2.45
CA ASN A 204 -8.37 -5.96 -2.26
C ASN A 204 -9.08 -6.02 -0.89
N ASN A 205 -8.56 -5.31 0.12
CA ASN A 205 -9.17 -5.25 1.46
C ASN A 205 -10.26 -4.16 1.60
N HIS A 206 -10.51 -3.39 0.56
CA HIS A 206 -11.56 -2.37 0.57
C HIS A 206 -12.87 -2.94 -0.03
N PRO A 207 -14.08 -2.57 0.47
CA PRO A 207 -15.34 -3.04 -0.08
C PRO A 207 -15.50 -2.86 -1.58
N LEU A 208 -14.90 -1.81 -2.18
CA LEU A 208 -14.90 -1.62 -3.62
C LEU A 208 -14.04 -2.68 -4.34
N GLY A 209 -12.91 -3.10 -3.77
CA GLY A 209 -12.11 -4.21 -4.32
C GLY A 209 -12.88 -5.53 -4.31
N GLU A 210 -13.58 -5.83 -3.20
CA GLU A 210 -14.46 -6.99 -3.11
C GLU A 210 -15.60 -6.91 -4.14
N LEU A 211 -16.27 -5.76 -4.27
CA LEU A 211 -17.32 -5.54 -5.27
C LEU A 211 -16.80 -5.81 -6.70
N MET A 212 -15.64 -5.28 -7.06
CA MET A 212 -15.03 -5.47 -8.38
C MET A 212 -14.75 -6.94 -8.68
N THR A 213 -14.16 -7.65 -7.73
CA THR A 213 -13.91 -9.10 -7.84
C THR A 213 -15.21 -9.89 -7.97
N ASP A 214 -16.23 -9.55 -7.18
CA ASP A 214 -17.50 -10.25 -7.18
C ASP A 214 -18.35 -9.95 -8.43
N LEU A 215 -18.26 -8.78 -9.02
CA LEU A 215 -18.89 -8.47 -10.33
C LEU A 215 -18.43 -9.42 -11.43
N LEU A 216 -17.16 -9.75 -11.50
CA LEU A 216 -16.65 -10.77 -12.42
C LEU A 216 -17.00 -12.18 -11.95
N GLY A 217 -16.94 -12.41 -10.64
CA GLY A 217 -17.26 -13.68 -10.00
C GLY A 217 -18.71 -14.16 -10.25
N ILE A 218 -19.70 -13.27 -10.24
CA ILE A 218 -21.09 -13.64 -10.51
C ILE A 218 -21.27 -14.20 -11.92
N VAL A 219 -20.49 -13.72 -12.89
CA VAL A 219 -20.50 -14.21 -14.26
C VAL A 219 -19.87 -15.60 -14.31
N LYS A 220 -18.66 -15.76 -13.77
CA LYS A 220 -17.93 -17.01 -13.74
C LYS A 220 -18.67 -18.14 -13.04
N HIS A 221 -19.43 -17.81 -12.00
CA HIS A 221 -20.15 -18.78 -11.16
C HIS A 221 -21.68 -18.68 -11.32
N SER A 222 -22.18 -18.05 -12.39
CA SER A 222 -23.60 -18.02 -12.77
C SER A 222 -24.52 -17.63 -11.61
N TYR A 223 -24.28 -16.48 -10.97
CA TYR A 223 -25.03 -15.98 -9.81
C TYR A 223 -25.04 -16.93 -8.59
N SER A 224 -23.93 -17.60 -8.32
CA SER A 224 -23.79 -18.39 -7.08
C SER A 224 -24.22 -17.55 -5.87
N ARG A 225 -25.05 -18.13 -5.01
CA ARG A 225 -25.59 -17.47 -3.81
C ARG A 225 -24.52 -16.81 -2.96
N ASP A 226 -23.40 -17.51 -2.72
CA ASP A 226 -22.35 -17.04 -1.83
C ASP A 226 -21.67 -15.77 -2.40
N ILE A 227 -21.45 -15.71 -3.71
CA ILE A 227 -20.89 -14.53 -4.38
C ILE A 227 -21.91 -13.39 -4.44
N MET A 228 -23.17 -13.70 -4.76
CA MET A 228 -24.24 -12.69 -4.78
C MET A 228 -24.36 -11.98 -3.42
N PHE A 229 -24.38 -12.72 -2.30
CA PHE A 229 -24.48 -12.07 -1.00
C PHE A 229 -23.18 -11.43 -0.53
N ARG A 230 -22.02 -11.88 -0.98
CA ARG A 230 -20.77 -11.16 -0.73
C ARG A 230 -20.80 -9.80 -1.42
N LEU A 231 -21.19 -9.74 -2.69
CA LEU A 231 -21.41 -8.52 -3.47
C LEU A 231 -22.42 -7.58 -2.78
N LEU A 232 -23.61 -8.09 -2.42
CA LEU A 232 -24.67 -7.30 -1.82
C LEU A 232 -24.28 -6.75 -0.42
N LYS A 233 -23.43 -7.47 0.31
CA LYS A 233 -22.97 -7.10 1.66
C LYS A 233 -21.79 -6.16 1.67
N THR A 234 -21.27 -5.74 0.51
CA THR A 234 -20.29 -4.65 0.42
C THR A 234 -20.89 -3.30 0.81
N ASP A 235 -22.23 -3.20 0.91
CA ASP A 235 -22.99 -1.96 1.12
C ASP A 235 -22.78 -0.90 0.01
N LEU A 236 -22.19 -1.31 -1.13
CA LEU A 236 -22.00 -0.51 -2.33
C LEU A 236 -23.07 -0.82 -3.40
N THR A 237 -24.28 -1.09 -2.96
CA THR A 237 -25.45 -1.35 -3.79
C THR A 237 -26.61 -0.43 -3.40
N PRO A 238 -27.62 -0.23 -4.23
CA PRO A 238 -28.77 0.62 -3.90
C PRO A 238 -29.70 0.01 -2.84
N LEU A 239 -29.43 -1.19 -2.34
CA LEU A 239 -30.22 -1.85 -1.30
C LEU A 239 -29.74 -1.45 0.10
N SER A 240 -30.68 -1.27 1.04
CA SER A 240 -30.32 -1.11 2.44
C SER A 240 -29.88 -2.47 3.04
N ARG A 241 -29.14 -2.42 4.15
CA ARG A 241 -28.68 -3.62 4.84
C ARG A 241 -29.82 -4.53 5.26
N GLU A 242 -30.93 -3.94 5.75
CA GLU A 242 -32.14 -4.68 6.14
C GLU A 242 -32.78 -5.38 4.95
N ALA A 243 -32.79 -4.72 3.77
CA ALA A 243 -33.32 -5.32 2.54
C ALA A 243 -32.46 -6.50 2.07
N VAL A 244 -31.12 -6.37 2.17
CA VAL A 244 -30.18 -7.47 1.86
C VAL A 244 -30.37 -8.64 2.83
N ASP A 245 -30.53 -8.37 4.11
CA ASP A 245 -30.73 -9.42 5.13
C ASP A 245 -32.09 -10.12 4.95
N GLU A 246 -33.17 -9.38 4.61
CA GLU A 246 -34.47 -9.97 4.30
C GLU A 246 -34.41 -10.84 3.05
N LEU A 247 -33.69 -10.39 2.02
CA LEU A 247 -33.48 -11.10 0.75
C LEU A 247 -32.64 -12.38 0.99
N GLU A 248 -31.57 -12.32 1.79
CA GLU A 248 -30.75 -13.47 2.14
C GLU A 248 -31.55 -14.54 2.88
N ASN A 249 -32.32 -14.13 3.90
CA ASN A 249 -33.16 -15.05 4.65
C ASN A 249 -34.19 -15.77 3.74
N TYR A 250 -34.76 -15.04 2.77
CA TYR A 250 -35.67 -15.65 1.81
C TYR A 250 -34.97 -16.64 0.89
N VAL A 251 -33.83 -16.25 0.33
CA VAL A 251 -33.00 -17.11 -0.54
C VAL A 251 -32.54 -18.38 0.18
N LEU A 252 -32.12 -18.28 1.43
CA LEU A 252 -31.73 -19.42 2.26
C LEU A 252 -32.93 -20.32 2.57
N GLU A 253 -34.08 -19.74 2.90
CA GLU A 253 -35.31 -20.49 3.25
C GLU A 253 -35.78 -21.34 2.08
N PHE A 254 -35.68 -20.84 0.84
CA PHE A 254 -36.20 -21.52 -0.34
C PHE A 254 -35.13 -22.18 -1.22
N GLY A 255 -33.85 -22.09 -0.82
CA GLY A 255 -32.74 -22.71 -1.54
C GLY A 255 -32.55 -22.16 -2.94
N ILE A 256 -32.73 -20.86 -3.11
CA ILE A 256 -32.56 -20.17 -4.41
C ILE A 256 -31.07 -20.03 -4.70
N ASP A 257 -30.67 -20.37 -5.92
CA ASP A 257 -29.28 -20.31 -6.36
C ASP A 257 -29.16 -20.16 -7.88
N HIS A 258 -27.99 -19.74 -8.37
CA HIS A 258 -27.66 -19.64 -9.78
C HIS A 258 -28.71 -18.89 -10.62
N LEU A 259 -29.02 -19.34 -11.84
CA LEU A 259 -29.97 -18.69 -12.77
C LEU A 259 -31.41 -18.56 -12.25
N GLN A 260 -31.72 -19.06 -11.05
CA GLN A 260 -32.99 -18.79 -10.40
C GLN A 260 -33.19 -17.31 -10.06
N TRP A 261 -32.07 -16.55 -9.96
CA TRP A 261 -32.08 -15.11 -9.74
C TRP A 261 -32.77 -14.34 -10.89
N GLU A 262 -32.67 -14.82 -12.13
CA GLU A 262 -33.22 -14.16 -13.34
C GLU A 262 -34.73 -14.38 -13.51
N ARG A 263 -35.36 -15.27 -12.70
CA ARG A 263 -36.80 -15.53 -12.83
C ARG A 263 -37.62 -14.28 -12.51
N ASP A 264 -38.64 -13.99 -13.30
CA ASP A 264 -39.46 -12.79 -13.22
C ASP A 264 -40.07 -12.52 -11.85
N ASN A 265 -40.57 -13.56 -11.20
CA ASN A 265 -41.12 -13.47 -9.84
C ASN A 265 -40.82 -14.74 -9.03
N TRP A 266 -40.35 -14.54 -7.83
CA TRP A 266 -40.26 -15.63 -6.88
C TRP A 266 -41.60 -15.77 -6.17
N SER A 267 -42.27 -16.89 -6.40
CA SER A 267 -43.56 -17.20 -5.79
C SER A 267 -43.48 -18.27 -4.72
N TYR A 268 -42.30 -18.42 -4.08
CA TYR A 268 -42.09 -19.43 -3.07
C TYR A 268 -42.75 -19.02 -1.75
N MET A 269 -43.58 -19.93 -1.19
CA MET A 269 -44.29 -19.74 0.06
C MET A 269 -44.05 -20.94 0.95
N ARG A 270 -43.83 -20.70 2.24
CA ARG A 270 -43.71 -21.75 3.24
C ARG A 270 -45.08 -22.35 3.48
N ARG A 271 -45.27 -23.65 3.22
CA ARG A 271 -46.45 -24.37 3.64
C ARG A 271 -46.29 -24.74 5.12
N VAL A 272 -46.98 -24.05 6.00
CA VAL A 272 -47.08 -24.46 7.42
C VAL A 272 -48.12 -25.57 7.50
N THR A 273 -47.69 -26.82 7.60
CA THR A 273 -48.58 -27.94 7.79
C THR A 273 -49.08 -27.94 9.25
N GLY A 274 -50.32 -27.61 9.51
CA GLY A 274 -50.97 -28.04 10.71
C GLY A 274 -51.91 -27.16 11.53
N LEU A 275 -52.24 -25.94 11.16
CA LEU A 275 -53.25 -25.16 11.92
C LEU A 275 -53.97 -24.19 10.98
N SER A 276 -55.23 -24.54 10.67
CA SER A 276 -56.25 -23.74 9.96
C SER A 276 -55.99 -23.42 8.46
N ASP A 277 -57.06 -23.59 7.64
CA ASP A 277 -57.14 -23.38 6.19
C ASP A 277 -57.07 -21.88 5.73
N GLU A 278 -56.59 -20.96 6.58
CA GLU A 278 -56.44 -19.55 6.25
C GLU A 278 -54.97 -19.11 6.46
N GLU A 279 -54.07 -19.65 5.64
CA GLU A 279 -52.75 -19.05 5.48
C GLU A 279 -52.84 -17.84 4.57
N GLN A 280 -52.90 -16.65 5.15
CA GLN A 280 -52.54 -15.44 4.37
C GLN A 280 -51.04 -15.48 4.12
N PRO A 281 -50.61 -15.51 2.85
CA PRO A 281 -49.20 -15.35 2.55
C PRO A 281 -48.73 -14.00 3.13
N ASP A 282 -47.49 -13.94 3.63
CA ASP A 282 -46.86 -12.68 4.00
C ASP A 282 -46.59 -11.85 2.74
N ALA A 283 -47.68 -11.40 2.14
CA ALA A 283 -47.68 -10.65 0.89
C ALA A 283 -46.76 -9.42 0.95
N PRO A 284 -46.71 -8.64 2.07
CA PRO A 284 -45.79 -7.54 2.18
C PRO A 284 -44.32 -7.94 2.13
N ARG A 285 -43.94 -9.05 2.75
CA ARG A 285 -42.56 -9.57 2.69
C ARG A 285 -42.21 -10.00 1.27
N HIS A 286 -43.11 -10.72 0.64
CA HIS A 286 -42.91 -11.22 -0.72
C HIS A 286 -42.75 -10.07 -1.74
N GLU A 287 -43.54 -8.99 -1.60
CA GLU A 287 -43.42 -7.78 -2.44
C GLU A 287 -42.05 -7.10 -2.20
N ARG A 288 -41.61 -6.91 -0.97
CA ARG A 288 -40.30 -6.30 -0.66
C ARG A 288 -39.15 -7.11 -1.20
N VAL A 289 -39.17 -8.42 -0.99
CA VAL A 289 -38.10 -9.33 -1.49
C VAL A 289 -38.01 -9.29 -3.01
N ASN A 290 -39.15 -9.35 -3.71
CA ASN A 290 -39.16 -9.26 -5.17
C ASN A 290 -38.74 -7.86 -5.67
N ALA A 291 -39.13 -6.79 -4.99
CA ALA A 291 -38.66 -5.44 -5.31
C ALA A 291 -37.15 -5.28 -5.15
N SER A 292 -36.59 -5.79 -4.05
CA SER A 292 -35.14 -5.78 -3.80
C SER A 292 -34.39 -6.62 -4.84
N ARG A 293 -34.88 -7.82 -5.14
CA ARG A 293 -34.33 -8.66 -6.19
C ARG A 293 -34.36 -7.95 -7.54
N GLN A 294 -35.52 -7.38 -7.93
CA GLN A 294 -35.68 -6.70 -9.21
C GLN A 294 -34.71 -5.53 -9.34
N ALA A 295 -34.62 -4.70 -8.30
CA ALA A 295 -33.75 -3.53 -8.30
C ALA A 295 -32.26 -3.89 -8.57
N ILE A 296 -31.80 -5.03 -8.04
CA ILE A 296 -30.42 -5.45 -8.27
C ILE A 296 -30.24 -6.19 -9.60
N MET A 297 -31.22 -7.03 -9.98
CA MET A 297 -31.13 -7.80 -11.22
C MET A 297 -31.27 -6.93 -12.46
N ASP A 298 -32.00 -5.82 -12.42
CA ASP A 298 -32.05 -4.83 -13.49
C ASP A 298 -30.68 -4.25 -13.83
N ILE A 299 -29.76 -4.24 -12.87
CA ILE A 299 -28.37 -3.80 -13.05
C ILE A 299 -27.49 -4.97 -13.47
N LEU A 300 -27.62 -6.13 -12.82
CA LEU A 300 -26.71 -7.26 -13.01
C LEU A 300 -26.98 -8.08 -14.27
N ILE A 301 -28.23 -8.16 -14.77
CA ILE A 301 -28.54 -8.92 -16.00
C ILE A 301 -27.82 -8.34 -17.22
N PRO A 302 -27.90 -7.02 -17.52
CA PRO A 302 -27.15 -6.46 -18.64
C PRO A 302 -25.62 -6.65 -18.53
N TRP A 303 -25.08 -6.60 -17.31
CA TRP A 303 -23.68 -6.89 -17.05
C TRP A 303 -23.34 -8.37 -17.35
N PHE A 304 -24.15 -9.28 -16.83
CA PHE A 304 -23.97 -10.72 -17.06
C PHE A 304 -24.06 -11.07 -18.54
N ASP A 305 -25.06 -10.57 -19.25
CA ASP A 305 -25.27 -10.81 -20.69
C ASP A 305 -24.07 -10.34 -21.51
N PHE A 306 -23.49 -9.19 -21.16
CA PHE A 306 -22.26 -8.70 -21.77
C PHE A 306 -21.07 -9.63 -21.47
N ALA A 307 -20.78 -9.85 -20.20
CA ALA A 307 -19.55 -10.52 -19.76
C ALA A 307 -19.57 -12.04 -19.99
N ALA A 308 -20.76 -12.67 -20.08
CA ALA A 308 -20.93 -14.09 -20.39
C ALA A 308 -21.06 -14.37 -21.90
N SER A 309 -21.08 -13.34 -22.74
CA SER A 309 -21.21 -13.53 -24.18
C SER A 309 -20.01 -14.32 -24.71
N SER A 310 -20.25 -15.09 -25.76
CA SER A 310 -19.18 -15.84 -26.46
C SER A 310 -18.30 -14.95 -27.36
N ASP A 311 -18.71 -13.69 -27.55
CA ASP A 311 -17.97 -12.72 -28.33
C ASP A 311 -16.78 -12.21 -27.51
N ALA A 312 -15.62 -12.09 -28.13
CA ALA A 312 -14.47 -11.48 -27.50
C ALA A 312 -14.66 -9.96 -27.45
N HIS A 313 -14.53 -9.37 -26.27
CA HIS A 313 -14.66 -7.93 -26.04
C HIS A 313 -13.29 -7.27 -25.93
N THR A 314 -13.17 -6.05 -26.45
CA THR A 314 -11.95 -5.26 -26.26
C THR A 314 -11.84 -4.83 -24.79
N GLY A 315 -10.62 -4.55 -24.33
CA GLY A 315 -10.42 -4.02 -22.99
C GLY A 315 -11.17 -2.71 -22.75
N ALA A 316 -11.31 -1.87 -23.78
CA ALA A 316 -12.12 -0.65 -23.72
C ALA A 316 -13.61 -0.93 -23.49
N GLU A 317 -14.16 -1.98 -24.10
CA GLU A 317 -15.54 -2.41 -23.87
C GLU A 317 -15.74 -2.94 -22.45
N TRP A 318 -14.79 -3.74 -21.93
CA TRP A 318 -14.80 -4.19 -20.53
C TRP A 318 -14.81 -3.01 -19.56
N CYS A 319 -13.89 -2.06 -19.71
CA CYS A 319 -13.78 -0.87 -18.84
C CYS A 319 -15.08 -0.04 -18.86
N LYS A 320 -15.64 0.19 -20.04
CA LYS A 320 -16.90 0.93 -20.21
C LYS A 320 -18.07 0.25 -19.50
N HIS A 321 -18.18 -1.07 -19.60
CA HIS A 321 -19.29 -1.81 -18.96
C HIS A 321 -19.10 -1.88 -17.44
N ILE A 322 -17.88 -2.09 -16.95
CA ILE A 322 -17.57 -2.01 -15.52
C ILE A 322 -17.95 -0.63 -14.96
N TYR A 323 -17.51 0.45 -15.62
CA TYR A 323 -17.88 1.80 -15.21
C TYR A 323 -19.40 2.01 -15.18
N THR A 324 -20.11 1.53 -16.21
CA THR A 324 -21.58 1.64 -16.28
C THR A 324 -22.27 0.91 -15.13
N VAL A 325 -21.76 -0.25 -14.72
CA VAL A 325 -22.29 -1.00 -13.56
C VAL A 325 -22.01 -0.27 -12.25
N LEU A 326 -20.79 0.28 -12.07
CA LEU A 326 -20.45 1.05 -10.87
C LEU A 326 -21.34 2.29 -10.71
N GLU A 327 -21.65 2.99 -11.80
CA GLU A 327 -22.58 4.12 -11.81
C GLU A 327 -24.03 3.66 -11.50
N ALA A 328 -24.49 2.55 -12.10
CA ALA A 328 -25.83 2.02 -11.85
C ALA A 328 -26.00 1.52 -10.39
N LEU A 329 -24.96 0.99 -9.80
CA LEU A 329 -24.90 0.60 -8.37
C LEU A 329 -24.77 1.81 -7.43
N GLN A 330 -24.59 3.03 -7.97
CA GLN A 330 -24.41 4.28 -7.21
C GLN A 330 -23.14 4.28 -6.33
N VAL A 331 -22.10 3.56 -6.76
CA VAL A 331 -20.83 3.41 -6.03
C VAL A 331 -20.15 4.76 -5.72
N PRO A 332 -20.02 5.71 -6.70
CA PRO A 332 -19.40 7.00 -6.42
C PRO A 332 -20.12 7.79 -5.32
N GLN A 333 -21.45 7.78 -5.37
CA GLN A 333 -22.28 8.47 -4.38
C GLN A 333 -22.11 7.88 -2.99
N ARG A 334 -22.10 6.55 -2.91
CA ARG A 334 -21.99 5.84 -1.65
C ARG A 334 -20.61 6.02 -0.99
N LEU A 335 -19.54 5.95 -1.77
CA LEU A 335 -18.19 6.22 -1.29
C LEU A 335 -18.03 7.68 -0.82
N TYR A 336 -18.65 8.62 -1.53
CA TYR A 336 -18.67 10.02 -1.11
C TYR A 336 -19.44 10.21 0.22
N GLU A 337 -20.59 9.55 0.40
CA GLU A 337 -21.32 9.56 1.67
C GLU A 337 -20.46 8.99 2.80
N TRP A 338 -19.79 7.86 2.59
CA TRP A 338 -18.88 7.28 3.59
C TRP A 338 -17.72 8.20 3.93
N SER A 339 -17.16 8.91 2.94
CA SER A 339 -16.09 9.87 3.21
C SER A 339 -16.58 11.02 4.09
N LEU A 340 -17.82 11.51 3.88
CA LEU A 340 -18.43 12.54 4.74
C LEU A 340 -18.80 12.03 6.14
N GLU A 341 -19.23 10.79 6.27
CA GLU A 341 -19.51 10.15 7.57
C GLU A 341 -18.22 10.01 8.36
N ALA A 342 -17.15 9.48 7.74
CA ALA A 342 -15.83 9.36 8.35
C ALA A 342 -15.27 10.73 8.79
N GLU A 343 -15.45 11.78 7.98
CA GLU A 343 -15.04 13.14 8.36
C GLU A 343 -15.78 13.67 9.59
N ARG A 344 -17.09 13.42 9.70
CA ARG A 344 -17.88 13.82 10.88
C ARG A 344 -17.45 13.09 12.14
N ASP A 345 -17.08 11.83 12.02
CA ASP A 345 -16.60 10.99 13.11
C ASP A 345 -15.13 11.26 13.45
N GLY A 346 -14.44 12.11 12.67
CA GLY A 346 -13.01 12.42 12.84
C GLY A 346 -12.07 11.33 12.35
N ASP A 347 -12.58 10.35 11.64
CA ASP A 347 -11.81 9.27 11.03
C ASP A 347 -11.28 9.68 9.64
N LEU A 348 -10.20 10.47 9.67
CA LEU A 348 -9.55 10.96 8.44
C LEU A 348 -8.90 9.85 7.61
N GLU A 349 -8.58 8.71 8.25
CA GLU A 349 -8.02 7.54 7.57
C GLU A 349 -9.05 6.89 6.66
N SER A 350 -10.22 6.55 7.19
CA SER A 350 -11.31 5.96 6.39
C SER A 350 -11.76 6.92 5.29
N LYS A 351 -11.85 8.24 5.59
CA LYS A 351 -12.14 9.26 4.58
C LYS A 351 -11.17 9.18 3.40
N ALA A 352 -9.85 9.24 3.69
CA ALA A 352 -8.82 9.21 2.65
C ALA A 352 -8.82 7.88 1.89
N SER A 353 -9.10 6.77 2.56
CA SER A 353 -9.21 5.44 1.96
C SER A 353 -10.33 5.42 0.90
N HIS A 354 -11.54 5.89 1.23
CA HIS A 354 -12.66 5.88 0.30
C HIS A 354 -12.41 6.78 -0.93
N GLU A 355 -11.81 7.96 -0.73
CA GLU A 355 -11.48 8.88 -1.83
C GLU A 355 -10.38 8.33 -2.74
N GLN A 356 -9.29 7.78 -2.17
CA GLN A 356 -8.18 7.24 -2.94
C GLN A 356 -8.56 5.96 -3.70
N MET A 357 -9.38 5.11 -3.07
CA MET A 357 -9.81 3.86 -3.66
C MET A 357 -10.60 4.05 -4.95
N TYR A 358 -11.55 4.98 -4.95
CA TYR A 358 -12.33 5.27 -6.15
C TYR A 358 -11.43 5.81 -7.28
N ASN A 359 -10.56 6.78 -6.95
CA ASN A 359 -9.63 7.34 -7.93
C ASN A 359 -8.68 6.27 -8.50
N ALA A 360 -8.23 5.34 -7.66
CA ALA A 360 -7.35 4.26 -8.11
C ALA A 360 -8.05 3.28 -9.05
N VAL A 361 -9.31 2.92 -8.77
CA VAL A 361 -10.11 2.07 -9.68
C VAL A 361 -10.34 2.78 -11.01
N ILE A 362 -10.70 4.06 -11.01
CA ILE A 362 -10.88 4.82 -12.25
C ILE A 362 -9.56 4.93 -13.02
N GLY A 363 -8.44 5.23 -12.33
CA GLY A 363 -7.11 5.26 -12.95
C GLY A 363 -6.75 3.92 -13.61
N PHE A 364 -7.00 2.81 -12.93
CA PHE A 364 -6.80 1.47 -13.51
C PHE A 364 -7.66 1.25 -14.77
N LEU A 365 -8.95 1.61 -14.73
CA LEU A 365 -9.83 1.46 -15.90
C LEU A 365 -9.38 2.36 -17.08
N ASP A 366 -8.89 3.57 -16.79
CA ASP A 366 -8.37 4.49 -17.80
C ASP A 366 -7.08 3.94 -18.44
N GLU A 367 -6.15 3.42 -17.65
CA GLU A 367 -4.92 2.77 -18.13
C GLU A 367 -5.24 1.53 -18.95
N MET A 368 -6.12 0.67 -18.47
CA MET A 368 -6.58 -0.52 -19.20
C MET A 368 -7.20 -0.15 -20.53
N MET A 369 -8.02 0.91 -20.57
CA MET A 369 -8.64 1.38 -21.80
C MET A 369 -7.61 1.79 -22.85
N VAL A 370 -6.53 2.44 -22.44
CA VAL A 370 -5.43 2.85 -23.32
C VAL A 370 -4.59 1.67 -23.78
N LEU A 371 -4.25 0.76 -22.87
CA LEU A 371 -3.35 -0.37 -23.15
C LEU A 371 -4.01 -1.47 -23.99
N THR A 372 -5.34 -1.64 -23.88
CA THR A 372 -6.07 -2.77 -24.48
C THR A 372 -7.19 -2.32 -25.43
N ASP A 373 -7.06 -1.13 -26.02
CA ASP A 373 -8.08 -0.57 -26.93
C ASP A 373 -8.41 -1.50 -28.12
N THR A 374 -7.38 -2.15 -28.66
CA THR A 374 -7.51 -3.04 -29.84
C THR A 374 -7.42 -4.53 -29.50
N GLU A 375 -7.04 -4.87 -28.27
CA GLU A 375 -6.89 -6.26 -27.86
C GLU A 375 -8.21 -6.78 -27.26
N THR A 376 -8.55 -8.01 -27.64
CA THR A 376 -9.74 -8.69 -27.10
C THR A 376 -9.37 -9.52 -25.90
N LEU A 377 -10.14 -9.38 -24.82
CA LEU A 377 -9.94 -10.07 -23.56
C LEU A 377 -11.10 -11.02 -23.28
N THR A 378 -10.78 -12.21 -22.82
CA THR A 378 -11.76 -13.14 -22.24
C THR A 378 -12.09 -12.76 -20.79
N LEU A 379 -13.17 -13.32 -20.25
CA LEU A 379 -13.54 -13.14 -18.84
C LEU A 379 -12.41 -13.57 -17.88
N ASP A 380 -11.75 -14.71 -18.16
CA ASP A 380 -10.66 -15.21 -17.29
C ASP A 380 -9.42 -14.30 -17.35
N GLU A 381 -9.09 -13.74 -18.50
CA GLU A 381 -8.01 -12.76 -18.64
C GLU A 381 -8.35 -11.45 -17.92
N MET A 382 -9.60 -10.98 -18.02
CA MET A 382 -10.05 -9.78 -17.29
C MET A 382 -10.01 -9.99 -15.77
N ILE A 383 -10.40 -11.17 -15.28
CA ILE A 383 -10.28 -11.52 -13.86
C ILE A 383 -8.81 -11.46 -13.42
N ALA A 384 -7.90 -12.08 -14.15
CA ALA A 384 -6.48 -12.11 -13.80
C ALA A 384 -5.86 -10.70 -13.78
N LEU A 385 -6.21 -9.85 -14.75
CA LEU A 385 -5.74 -8.46 -14.80
C LEU A 385 -6.28 -7.63 -13.62
N LEU A 386 -7.55 -7.81 -13.26
CA LEU A 386 -8.13 -7.11 -12.12
C LEU A 386 -7.53 -7.56 -10.79
N GLU A 387 -7.34 -8.87 -10.59
CA GLU A 387 -6.71 -9.42 -9.39
C GLU A 387 -5.28 -8.87 -9.22
N GLU A 388 -4.48 -8.87 -10.28
CA GLU A 388 -3.13 -8.29 -10.28
C GLU A 388 -3.14 -6.78 -9.97
N ALA A 389 -4.10 -6.03 -10.54
CA ALA A 389 -4.24 -4.61 -10.27
C ALA A 389 -4.62 -4.34 -8.81
N LEU A 390 -5.58 -5.08 -8.26
CA LEU A 390 -6.02 -4.92 -6.87
C LEU A 390 -4.93 -5.28 -5.86
N ASP A 391 -4.04 -6.22 -6.20
CA ASP A 391 -2.92 -6.61 -5.35
C ASP A 391 -1.75 -5.61 -5.41
N ASN A 392 -1.54 -4.98 -6.56
CA ASN A 392 -0.41 -4.06 -6.78
C ASN A 392 -0.74 -2.59 -6.51
N VAL A 393 -2.00 -2.18 -6.64
CA VAL A 393 -2.41 -0.82 -6.28
C VAL A 393 -2.61 -0.70 -4.78
N HIS A 394 -1.87 0.24 -4.21
CA HIS A 394 -1.88 0.51 -2.78
C HIS A 394 -2.29 1.95 -2.53
N TYR A 395 -3.00 2.19 -1.44
CA TYR A 395 -3.29 3.54 -1.00
C TYR A 395 -2.41 3.93 0.20
N SER A 396 -2.02 5.21 0.21
CA SER A 396 -1.19 5.77 1.28
C SER A 396 -2.07 6.41 2.33
N MET A 397 -1.76 6.11 3.59
CA MET A 397 -2.47 6.68 4.74
C MET A 397 -1.90 8.06 5.08
N ILE A 398 -2.75 8.95 5.60
CA ILE A 398 -2.36 10.25 6.12
C ILE A 398 -2.38 10.18 7.65
N PRO A 399 -1.34 10.68 8.36
CA PRO A 399 -1.33 10.68 9.81
C PRO A 399 -2.56 11.38 10.40
N PRO A 400 -3.31 10.75 11.31
CA PRO A 400 -4.52 11.34 11.90
C PRO A 400 -4.23 12.50 12.83
N SER A 401 -3.00 12.62 13.32
CA SER A 401 -2.58 13.70 14.22
C SER A 401 -1.09 14.00 14.03
N LEU A 402 -0.66 15.20 14.52
CA LEU A 402 0.76 15.57 14.53
C LEU A 402 1.52 14.94 15.73
N ASP A 403 0.82 14.41 16.73
CA ASP A 403 1.40 13.77 17.91
C ASP A 403 1.04 12.29 17.96
N HIS A 404 1.83 11.47 17.31
CA HIS A 404 1.66 10.01 17.21
C HIS A 404 3.01 9.29 17.25
N VAL A 405 2.99 8.04 17.68
CA VAL A 405 4.11 7.12 17.57
C VAL A 405 4.30 6.75 16.10
N ALA A 406 5.50 6.98 15.57
CA ALA A 406 5.82 6.56 14.20
C ALA A 406 6.11 5.05 14.17
N ILE A 407 5.48 4.33 13.25
CA ILE A 407 5.77 2.93 12.96
C ILE A 407 6.30 2.88 11.53
N THR A 408 7.56 2.50 11.36
CA THR A 408 8.22 2.57 10.05
C THR A 408 9.20 1.42 9.84
N THR A 409 9.62 1.21 8.60
CA THR A 409 10.72 0.28 8.31
C THR A 409 12.07 0.97 8.47
N ILE A 410 13.13 0.18 8.62
CA ILE A 410 14.50 0.70 8.78
C ILE A 410 14.92 1.53 7.57
N GLU A 411 14.53 1.10 6.39
CA GLU A 411 14.84 1.81 5.14
C GLU A 411 14.20 3.20 5.09
N ARG A 412 12.96 3.33 5.54
CA ARG A 412 12.24 4.62 5.58
C ARG A 412 12.63 5.50 6.76
N ALA A 413 13.19 4.91 7.82
CA ALA A 413 13.73 5.63 8.97
C ALA A 413 15.05 6.33 8.69
N TYR A 414 15.69 6.06 7.54
CA TYR A 414 16.95 6.65 7.16
C TYR A 414 16.89 8.19 7.19
N SER A 415 17.93 8.82 7.69
CA SER A 415 18.03 10.28 7.91
C SER A 415 17.06 10.89 8.92
N GLN A 416 16.24 10.10 9.60
CA GLN A 416 15.37 10.58 10.67
C GLN A 416 15.96 10.24 12.06
N SER A 417 15.57 10.99 13.08
CA SER A 417 16.01 10.73 14.44
C SER A 417 14.89 10.95 15.44
N TRP A 418 14.78 10.04 16.39
CA TRP A 418 13.79 10.11 17.47
C TRP A 418 14.49 9.98 18.82
N PRO A 419 14.02 10.69 19.86
CA PRO A 419 14.52 10.55 21.23
C PRO A 419 14.41 9.13 21.79
N ARG A 420 13.37 8.38 21.37
CA ARG A 420 13.15 6.99 21.78
C ARG A 420 12.79 6.10 20.60
N VAL A 421 13.53 5.00 20.48
CA VAL A 421 13.36 4.04 19.39
C VAL A 421 13.18 2.63 19.96
N TYR A 422 12.19 1.91 19.45
CA TYR A 422 12.02 0.48 19.69
C TYR A 422 12.27 -0.27 18.39
N VAL A 423 13.25 -1.15 18.39
CA VAL A 423 13.51 -2.05 17.25
C VAL A 423 12.86 -3.39 17.57
N MET A 424 11.86 -3.79 16.80
CA MET A 424 11.08 -4.99 17.07
C MET A 424 11.35 -6.09 16.03
N GLY A 425 11.04 -7.33 16.42
CA GLY A 425 11.18 -8.48 15.53
C GLY A 425 12.62 -8.92 15.29
N LEU A 426 13.52 -8.69 16.23
CA LEU A 426 14.93 -9.10 16.17
C LEU A 426 15.08 -10.62 16.33
N ASN A 427 14.45 -11.38 15.43
CA ASN A 427 14.48 -12.83 15.42
C ASN A 427 15.24 -13.35 14.20
N GLN A 428 16.02 -14.41 14.38
CA GLN A 428 16.73 -15.06 13.27
C GLN A 428 15.75 -15.42 12.13
N GLY A 429 16.09 -15.05 10.90
CA GLY A 429 15.27 -15.27 9.72
C GLY A 429 14.20 -14.21 9.46
N VAL A 430 14.00 -13.28 10.41
CA VAL A 430 13.13 -12.10 10.24
C VAL A 430 14.00 -10.84 10.20
N PHE A 431 14.81 -10.65 11.23
CA PHE A 431 15.76 -9.54 11.33
C PHE A 431 17.02 -9.99 12.13
N PRO A 432 18.13 -10.30 11.45
CA PRO A 432 18.32 -10.28 9.99
C PRO A 432 17.51 -11.36 9.26
N GLN A 433 17.08 -11.03 8.04
CA GLN A 433 16.45 -11.98 7.15
C GLN A 433 17.47 -13.04 6.73
N ASN A 434 17.03 -14.30 6.60
CA ASN A 434 17.88 -15.31 5.97
C ASN A 434 18.10 -14.89 4.53
N MET A 435 19.35 -14.72 4.14
CA MET A 435 19.68 -14.64 2.73
C MET A 435 19.29 -15.97 2.11
N GLY A 436 18.25 -15.97 1.27
CA GLY A 436 17.73 -17.20 0.67
C GLY A 436 18.80 -17.82 -0.25
N ASP A 437 18.92 -19.13 -0.18
CA ASP A 437 19.72 -19.96 -1.10
C ASP A 437 19.13 -19.97 -2.55
N GLU A 438 18.32 -18.96 -2.92
CA GLU A 438 17.60 -18.86 -4.19
C GLU A 438 18.44 -18.29 -5.34
N GLY A 439 19.72 -18.54 -5.38
CA GLY A 439 20.58 -18.16 -6.49
C GLY A 439 21.38 -19.33 -7.05
N LEU A 440 21.72 -19.27 -8.34
CA LEU A 440 22.66 -20.18 -8.98
C LEU A 440 24.07 -20.19 -8.32
N ILE A 441 24.35 -19.17 -7.48
CA ILE A 441 25.62 -18.98 -6.75
C ILE A 441 25.27 -18.93 -5.26
N LYS A 442 25.79 -19.90 -4.50
CA LYS A 442 25.62 -19.95 -3.02
C LYS A 442 26.35 -18.80 -2.34
N ASP A 443 25.82 -18.31 -1.21
CA ASP A 443 26.40 -17.18 -0.48
C ASP A 443 27.89 -17.37 -0.14
N ARG A 444 28.34 -18.62 0.06
CA ARG A 444 29.77 -18.95 0.24
C ARG A 444 30.66 -18.70 -0.99
N GLU A 445 30.06 -18.50 -2.15
CA GLU A 445 30.75 -18.23 -3.42
C GLU A 445 30.65 -16.76 -3.83
N ARG A 446 29.89 -15.94 -3.02
CA ARG A 446 29.75 -14.49 -3.22
C ARG A 446 30.70 -13.66 -2.34
N GLU A 447 31.29 -14.27 -1.31
CA GLU A 447 32.37 -13.69 -0.50
C GLU A 447 33.73 -13.84 -1.21
#